data_b25bc17a16a8907240e3bbd1466d890a
#
_entry.id   b25bc17a16a8907240e3bbd1466d890a
#
_cell.length_a   1.000
_cell.length_b   1.000
_cell.length_c   1.000
_cell.angle_alpha   90.00
_cell.angle_beta   90.00
_cell.angle_gamma   90.00
#
_symmetry.space_group_name_H-M   'P 1'
#
loop_
_entity.id
_entity.type
_entity.pdbx_description
1 polymer ?
#
loop_
_entity_poly.entity_id
_entity_poly.type
_entity_poly.pdbx_seq_one_letter_code
_entity_poly.pdbx_strand_id
1 'polypeptide(L)'
;ITMVIAIAIALALALILIFAVSSDPGNAIWQFLVAPLASKRAIGNILTTATTISFTGVAVCIMFQASMFNMAAESANFLGALTGAIVAASLKLPPVISIILPLVAGAAVGAIVGSIPGILRAKVNANEMVSSLMLNYVVLYFGLYILKSFFLDKGAGQVATKKLPAASRLANIIKGTGVHSGVLIVVVVIVLIYIFLYKTRAGFGIRIYGQNPSFARYTGVNVDNVILYLQMLGGAIAGLGG
;
A
#
# COMPACT_ATOMS: atom_id res chain seq x y z
N ILE A 1 6.85 16.92 21.86
CA ILE A 1 5.98 17.20 23.02
C ILE A 1 4.53 17.32 22.57
N THR A 2 4.18 18.17 21.58
CA THR A 2 2.80 18.40 21.12
C THR A 2 2.09 17.13 20.63
N MET A 3 2.78 16.27 19.89
CA MET A 3 2.21 14.99 19.44
C MET A 3 1.90 14.03 20.59
N VAL A 4 2.79 13.95 21.58
CA VAL A 4 2.57 13.08 22.76
C VAL A 4 1.35 13.55 23.57
N ILE A 5 1.22 14.87 23.75
CA ILE A 5 0.07 15.47 24.41
C ILE A 5 -1.22 15.19 23.64
N ALA A 6 -1.22 15.34 22.32
CA ALA A 6 -2.38 15.04 21.48
C ALA A 6 -2.82 13.56 21.58
N ILE A 7 -1.87 12.64 21.55
CA ILE A 7 -2.14 11.20 21.74
C ILE A 7 -2.69 10.92 23.13
N ALA A 8 -2.12 11.54 24.18
CA ALA A 8 -2.59 11.38 25.55
C ALA A 8 -4.02 11.91 25.72
N ILE A 9 -4.35 13.07 25.14
CA ILE A 9 -5.71 13.63 25.17
C ILE A 9 -6.69 12.71 24.42
N ALA A 10 -6.32 12.19 23.24
CA ALA A 10 -7.16 11.28 22.47
C ALA A 10 -7.44 9.99 23.22
N LEU A 11 -6.40 9.39 23.86
CA LEU A 11 -6.56 8.21 24.71
C LEU A 11 -7.44 8.48 25.93
N ALA A 12 -7.25 9.64 26.61
CA ALA A 12 -8.06 10.00 27.75
C ALA A 12 -9.55 10.16 27.36
N LEU A 13 -9.84 10.82 26.24
CA LEU A 13 -11.20 10.93 25.72
C LEU A 13 -11.81 9.57 25.37
N ALA A 14 -11.05 8.68 24.74
CA ALA A 14 -11.50 7.32 24.44
C ALA A 14 -11.82 6.54 25.73
N LEU A 15 -10.97 6.63 26.75
CA LEU A 15 -11.21 5.97 28.05
C LEU A 15 -12.44 6.54 28.78
N ILE A 16 -12.64 7.86 28.75
CA ILE A 16 -13.82 8.52 29.33
C ILE A 16 -15.09 8.01 28.61
N LEU A 17 -15.08 7.94 27.28
CA LEU A 17 -16.22 7.42 26.52
C LEU A 17 -16.51 5.94 26.85
N ILE A 18 -15.49 5.10 26.95
CA ILE A 18 -15.64 3.70 27.36
C ILE A 18 -16.29 3.61 28.74
N PHE A 19 -15.83 4.45 29.68
CA PHE A 19 -16.36 4.47 31.04
C PHE A 19 -17.82 4.94 31.09
N ALA A 20 -18.22 5.88 30.22
CA ALA A 20 -19.57 6.43 30.19
C ALA A 20 -20.60 5.51 29.49
N VAL A 21 -20.16 4.70 28.51
CA VAL A 21 -21.07 3.93 27.65
C VAL A 21 -21.08 2.44 27.98
N SER A 22 -19.97 1.90 28.52
CA SER A 22 -19.86 0.47 28.77
C SER A 22 -20.52 0.04 30.07
N SER A 23 -21.27 -1.05 30.04
CA SER A 23 -21.82 -1.71 31.21
C SER A 23 -20.74 -2.38 32.10
N ASP A 24 -19.58 -2.72 31.53
CA ASP A 24 -18.40 -3.23 32.24
C ASP A 24 -17.15 -2.49 31.76
N PRO A 25 -16.86 -1.31 32.32
CA PRO A 25 -15.74 -0.48 31.89
C PRO A 25 -14.37 -1.14 32.06
N GLY A 26 -14.18 -1.94 33.12
CA GLY A 26 -12.91 -2.61 33.42
C GLY A 26 -12.52 -3.59 32.31
N ASN A 27 -13.46 -4.44 31.91
CA ASN A 27 -13.25 -5.42 30.86
C ASN A 27 -13.10 -4.74 29.47
N ALA A 28 -13.85 -3.69 29.22
CA ALA A 28 -13.77 -2.92 27.99
C ALA A 28 -12.40 -2.23 27.83
N ILE A 29 -11.86 -1.64 28.88
CA ILE A 29 -10.52 -1.04 28.90
C ILE A 29 -9.44 -2.11 28.70
N TRP A 30 -9.56 -3.26 29.36
CA TRP A 30 -8.65 -4.37 29.15
C TRP A 30 -8.65 -4.85 27.71
N GLN A 31 -9.83 -5.03 27.10
CA GLN A 31 -9.95 -5.44 25.69
C GLN A 31 -9.42 -4.38 24.73
N PHE A 32 -9.55 -3.10 25.05
CA PHE A 32 -9.05 -2.02 24.21
C PHE A 32 -7.52 -1.89 24.25
N LEU A 33 -6.92 -1.94 25.44
CA LEU A 33 -5.48 -1.67 25.61
C LEU A 33 -4.60 -2.93 25.57
N VAL A 34 -5.06 -4.03 26.18
CA VAL A 34 -4.21 -5.20 26.44
C VAL A 34 -4.54 -6.37 25.54
N ALA A 35 -5.81 -6.64 25.25
CA ALA A 35 -6.20 -7.78 24.44
C ALA A 35 -5.57 -7.81 23.03
N PRO A 36 -5.34 -6.67 22.34
CA PRO A 36 -4.64 -6.67 21.06
C PRO A 36 -3.21 -7.21 21.13
N LEU A 37 -2.56 -7.08 22.28
CA LEU A 37 -1.19 -7.55 22.51
C LEU A 37 -1.13 -8.92 23.19
N ALA A 38 -2.19 -9.31 23.89
CA ALA A 38 -2.24 -10.57 24.66
C ALA A 38 -2.58 -11.80 23.80
N SER A 39 -3.26 -11.62 22.67
CA SER A 39 -3.69 -12.72 21.80
C SER A 39 -2.75 -12.92 20.62
N LYS A 40 -2.26 -14.16 20.43
CA LYS A 40 -1.46 -14.55 19.25
C LYS A 40 -2.17 -14.20 17.93
N ARG A 41 -3.49 -14.34 17.88
CA ARG A 41 -4.31 -14.02 16.71
C ARG A 41 -4.36 -12.52 16.46
N ALA A 42 -4.47 -11.71 17.51
CA ALA A 42 -4.50 -10.26 17.38
C ALA A 42 -3.14 -9.71 16.90
N ILE A 43 -2.02 -10.21 17.46
CA ILE A 43 -0.67 -9.89 16.99
C ILE A 43 -0.51 -10.28 15.51
N GLY A 44 -1.03 -11.43 15.11
CA GLY A 44 -1.03 -11.86 13.72
C GLY A 44 -1.78 -10.88 12.80
N ASN A 45 -2.94 -10.41 13.21
CA ASN A 45 -3.70 -9.42 12.46
C ASN A 45 -2.96 -8.08 12.37
N ILE A 46 -2.31 -7.63 13.44
CA ILE A 46 -1.48 -6.42 13.43
C ILE A 46 -0.35 -6.56 12.41
N LEU A 47 0.38 -7.68 12.41
CA LEU A 47 1.46 -7.94 11.46
C LEU A 47 0.96 -7.98 10.01
N THR A 48 -0.20 -8.58 9.76
CA THR A 48 -0.80 -8.64 8.43
C THR A 48 -1.17 -7.24 7.93
N THR A 49 -1.83 -6.44 8.77
CA THR A 49 -2.18 -5.05 8.41
C THR A 49 -0.92 -4.20 8.23
N ALA A 50 0.07 -4.36 9.12
CA ALA A 50 1.35 -3.67 9.01
C ALA A 50 2.09 -4.01 7.71
N THR A 51 1.95 -5.23 7.19
CA THR A 51 2.55 -5.64 5.91
C THR A 51 2.02 -4.79 4.75
N THR A 52 0.70 -4.68 4.60
CA THR A 52 0.07 -3.86 3.54
C THR A 52 0.45 -2.38 3.67
N ILE A 53 0.38 -1.85 4.90
CA ILE A 53 0.79 -0.45 5.18
C ILE A 53 2.27 -0.23 4.86
N SER A 54 3.13 -1.21 5.11
CA SER A 54 4.56 -1.11 4.81
C SER A 54 4.84 -1.01 3.31
N PHE A 55 4.11 -1.73 2.46
CA PHE A 55 4.25 -1.59 1.01
C PHE A 55 3.89 -0.19 0.53
N THR A 56 2.75 0.34 0.96
CA THR A 56 2.36 1.72 0.63
C THR A 56 3.31 2.75 1.24
N GLY A 57 3.79 2.52 2.46
CA GLY A 57 4.80 3.36 3.10
C GLY A 57 6.11 3.41 2.32
N VAL A 58 6.63 2.26 1.86
CA VAL A 58 7.83 2.20 1.01
C VAL A 58 7.61 2.90 -0.32
N ALA A 59 6.44 2.71 -0.95
CA ALA A 59 6.08 3.40 -2.18
C ALA A 59 6.14 4.92 -2.02
N VAL A 60 5.54 5.44 -0.95
CA VAL A 60 5.55 6.89 -0.64
C VAL A 60 6.96 7.38 -0.28
N CYS A 61 7.74 6.60 0.49
CA CYS A 61 9.11 6.94 0.84
C CYS A 61 10.00 7.14 -0.40
N ILE A 62 9.86 6.29 -1.42
CA ILE A 62 10.62 6.42 -2.66
C ILE A 62 10.28 7.74 -3.37
N MET A 63 9.00 8.08 -3.44
CA MET A 63 8.53 9.31 -4.08
C MET A 63 9.03 10.55 -3.32
N PHE A 64 9.05 10.50 -2.00
CA PHE A 64 9.57 11.58 -1.16
C PHE A 64 11.07 11.80 -1.29
N GLN A 65 11.85 10.78 -1.65
CA GLN A 65 13.28 10.95 -1.95
C GLN A 65 13.53 11.91 -3.13
N ALA A 66 12.58 12.03 -4.02
CA ALA A 66 12.59 13.00 -5.12
C ALA A 66 11.78 14.27 -4.82
N SER A 67 11.42 14.52 -3.56
CA SER A 67 10.56 15.64 -3.15
C SER A 67 9.22 15.69 -3.90
N MET A 68 8.69 14.51 -4.27
CA MET A 68 7.42 14.37 -4.97
C MET A 68 6.34 13.88 -4.03
N PHE A 69 5.20 14.56 -4.07
CA PHE A 69 4.00 14.19 -3.33
C PHE A 69 3.03 13.43 -4.25
N ASN A 70 2.96 12.11 -4.11
CA ASN A 70 1.96 11.32 -4.83
C ASN A 70 1.02 10.60 -3.85
N MET A 71 -0.24 10.99 -3.89
CA MET A 71 -1.30 10.39 -3.09
C MET A 71 -2.03 9.23 -3.79
N ALA A 72 -1.65 8.87 -5.01
CA ALA A 72 -2.25 7.76 -5.74
C ALA A 72 -1.80 6.37 -5.24
N ALA A 73 -0.91 6.30 -4.25
CA ALA A 73 -0.44 5.03 -3.70
C ALA A 73 -1.57 4.20 -3.08
N GLU A 74 -2.57 4.84 -2.46
CA GLU A 74 -3.74 4.18 -1.88
C GLU A 74 -4.60 3.52 -2.96
N SER A 75 -4.95 4.26 -4.00
CA SER A 75 -5.74 3.73 -5.13
C SER A 75 -4.97 2.71 -5.95
N ALA A 76 -3.65 2.86 -6.10
CA ALA A 76 -2.79 1.86 -6.73
C ALA A 76 -2.78 0.54 -5.93
N ASN A 77 -2.74 0.61 -4.60
CA ASN A 77 -2.87 -0.54 -3.71
C ASN A 77 -4.25 -1.20 -3.87
N PHE A 78 -5.33 -0.42 -3.80
CA PHE A 78 -6.69 -0.94 -3.94
C PHE A 78 -6.94 -1.59 -5.31
N LEU A 79 -6.56 -0.94 -6.41
CA LEU A 79 -6.75 -1.49 -7.75
C LEU A 79 -5.81 -2.67 -8.02
N GLY A 80 -4.62 -2.67 -7.43
CA GLY A 80 -3.70 -3.80 -7.42
C GLY A 80 -4.31 -5.03 -6.73
N ALA A 81 -4.87 -4.83 -5.53
CA ALA A 81 -5.60 -5.87 -4.79
C ALA A 81 -6.77 -6.44 -5.61
N LEU A 82 -7.59 -5.56 -6.17
CA LEU A 82 -8.74 -5.95 -7.00
C LEU A 82 -8.29 -6.76 -8.21
N THR A 83 -7.28 -6.30 -8.94
CA THR A 83 -6.74 -7.01 -10.11
C THR A 83 -6.13 -8.35 -9.73
N GLY A 84 -5.33 -8.38 -8.66
CA GLY A 84 -4.76 -9.61 -8.12
C GLY A 84 -5.85 -10.63 -7.76
N ALA A 85 -6.91 -10.19 -7.06
CA ALA A 85 -8.04 -11.03 -6.70
C ALA A 85 -8.80 -11.57 -7.93
N ILE A 86 -9.02 -10.74 -8.95
CA ILE A 86 -9.68 -11.15 -10.21
C ILE A 86 -8.84 -12.19 -10.93
N VAL A 87 -7.55 -11.95 -11.10
CA VAL A 87 -6.62 -12.88 -11.76
C VAL A 87 -6.55 -14.21 -11.01
N ALA A 88 -6.43 -14.17 -9.68
CA ALA A 88 -6.40 -15.35 -8.83
C ALA A 88 -7.70 -16.16 -8.86
N ALA A 89 -8.86 -15.50 -8.96
CA ALA A 89 -10.17 -16.15 -9.00
C ALA A 89 -10.52 -16.70 -10.38
N SER A 90 -10.02 -16.06 -11.47
CA SER A 90 -10.41 -16.39 -12.85
C SER A 90 -9.56 -17.51 -13.45
N LEU A 91 -8.31 -17.65 -13.02
CA LEU A 91 -7.35 -18.57 -13.65
C LEU A 91 -7.08 -19.79 -12.76
N LYS A 92 -7.35 -20.97 -13.29
CA LYS A 92 -6.97 -22.26 -12.66
C LYS A 92 -5.55 -22.61 -13.10
N LEU A 93 -4.56 -22.14 -12.37
CA LEU A 93 -3.14 -22.32 -12.69
C LEU A 93 -2.44 -23.23 -11.67
N PRO A 94 -1.25 -23.78 -12.01
CA PRO A 94 -0.41 -24.48 -11.05
C PRO A 94 -0.10 -23.59 -9.83
N PRO A 95 0.09 -24.16 -8.62
CA PRO A 95 0.16 -23.40 -7.37
C PRO A 95 1.17 -22.24 -7.38
N VAL A 96 2.35 -22.42 -7.96
CA VAL A 96 3.39 -21.38 -8.01
C VAL A 96 2.98 -20.21 -8.89
N ILE A 97 2.46 -20.47 -10.10
CA ILE A 97 2.03 -19.44 -11.03
C ILE A 97 0.79 -18.72 -10.49
N SER A 98 -0.08 -19.45 -9.79
CA SER A 98 -1.29 -18.93 -9.15
C SER A 98 -1.02 -17.91 -8.06
N ILE A 99 0.20 -17.87 -7.51
CA ILE A 99 0.64 -16.85 -6.53
C ILE A 99 1.38 -15.72 -7.25
N ILE A 100 2.30 -16.04 -8.15
CA ILE A 100 3.17 -15.02 -8.79
C ILE A 100 2.38 -14.13 -9.75
N LEU A 101 1.50 -14.72 -10.57
CA LEU A 101 0.77 -13.96 -11.59
C LEU A 101 -0.14 -12.87 -11.03
N PRO A 102 -0.95 -13.10 -9.97
CA PRO A 102 -1.72 -12.05 -9.31
C PRO A 102 -0.85 -10.92 -8.75
N LEU A 103 0.29 -11.26 -8.12
CA LEU A 103 1.23 -10.26 -7.59
C LEU A 103 1.82 -9.38 -8.70
N VAL A 104 2.25 -10.00 -9.81
CA VAL A 104 2.77 -9.26 -10.97
C VAL A 104 1.68 -8.41 -11.62
N ALA A 105 0.46 -8.94 -11.75
CA ALA A 105 -0.67 -8.19 -12.30
C ALA A 105 -1.03 -6.98 -11.42
N GLY A 106 -1.07 -7.16 -10.10
CA GLY A 106 -1.29 -6.07 -9.15
C GLY A 106 -0.21 -5.00 -9.23
N ALA A 107 1.07 -5.41 -9.28
CA ALA A 107 2.19 -4.50 -9.45
C ALA A 107 2.14 -3.75 -10.79
N ALA A 108 1.78 -4.42 -11.90
CA ALA A 108 1.67 -3.80 -13.21
C ALA A 108 0.56 -2.73 -13.26
N VAL A 109 -0.61 -3.05 -12.71
CA VAL A 109 -1.72 -2.09 -12.63
C VAL A 109 -1.39 -0.93 -11.71
N GLY A 110 -0.76 -1.20 -10.57
CA GLY A 110 -0.26 -0.16 -9.68
C GLY A 110 0.76 0.75 -10.36
N ALA A 111 1.68 0.20 -11.18
CA ALA A 111 2.62 0.97 -11.98
C ALA A 111 1.91 1.89 -12.99
N ILE A 112 0.88 1.40 -13.66
CA ILE A 112 0.08 2.20 -14.59
C ILE A 112 -0.59 3.36 -13.86
N VAL A 113 -1.26 3.09 -12.73
CA VAL A 113 -1.91 4.14 -11.92
C VAL A 113 -0.89 5.17 -11.44
N GLY A 114 0.24 4.74 -10.90
CA GLY A 114 1.31 5.63 -10.44
C GLY A 114 1.95 6.44 -11.58
N SER A 115 2.00 5.91 -12.81
CA SER A 115 2.58 6.61 -13.95
C SER A 115 1.78 7.84 -14.39
N ILE A 116 0.47 7.87 -14.17
CA ILE A 116 -0.41 8.95 -14.66
C ILE A 116 -0.01 10.32 -14.08
N PRO A 117 0.11 10.51 -12.76
CA PRO A 117 0.59 11.78 -12.20
C PRO A 117 2.03 12.10 -12.66
N GLY A 118 2.88 11.07 -12.83
CA GLY A 118 4.22 11.22 -13.34
C GLY A 118 4.27 11.79 -14.76
N ILE A 119 3.43 11.27 -15.66
CA ILE A 119 3.30 11.77 -17.03
C ILE A 119 2.78 13.22 -17.04
N LEU A 120 1.76 13.51 -16.24
CA LEU A 120 1.19 14.85 -16.14
C LEU A 120 2.23 15.85 -15.60
N ARG A 121 3.04 15.46 -14.65
CA ARG A 121 4.13 16.29 -14.13
C ARG A 121 5.21 16.50 -15.16
N ALA A 122 5.69 15.44 -15.81
CA ALA A 122 6.79 15.51 -16.77
C ALA A 122 6.44 16.27 -18.05
N LYS A 123 5.22 16.07 -18.60
CA LYS A 123 4.83 16.63 -19.90
C LYS A 123 4.12 17.98 -19.81
N VAL A 124 3.28 18.18 -18.80
CA VAL A 124 2.39 19.34 -18.69
C VAL A 124 2.75 20.22 -17.48
N ASN A 125 3.78 19.81 -16.72
CA ASN A 125 4.20 20.48 -15.48
C ASN A 125 3.05 20.66 -14.47
N ALA A 126 2.09 19.72 -14.48
CA ALA A 126 0.97 19.73 -13.54
C ALA A 126 1.44 19.52 -12.11
N ASN A 127 0.69 20.03 -11.15
CA ASN A 127 0.97 19.75 -9.75
C ASN A 127 0.65 18.29 -9.44
N GLU A 128 1.69 17.51 -9.07
CA GLU A 128 1.57 16.07 -8.81
C GLU A 128 0.68 15.74 -7.60
N MET A 129 0.66 16.60 -6.58
CA MET A 129 -0.20 16.41 -5.41
C MET A 129 -1.67 16.50 -5.79
N VAL A 130 -2.05 17.53 -6.56
CA VAL A 130 -3.43 17.74 -7.00
C VAL A 130 -3.87 16.64 -7.96
N SER A 131 -3.05 16.34 -8.98
CA SER A 131 -3.37 15.32 -9.97
C SER A 131 -3.48 13.92 -9.37
N SER A 132 -2.59 13.57 -8.43
CA SER A 132 -2.64 12.27 -7.75
C SER A 132 -3.82 12.16 -6.79
N LEU A 133 -4.18 13.24 -6.08
CA LEU A 133 -5.35 13.27 -5.21
C LEU A 133 -6.64 13.05 -6.01
N MET A 134 -6.81 13.77 -7.13
CA MET A 134 -7.97 13.59 -7.99
C MET A 134 -8.02 12.17 -8.59
N LEU A 135 -6.87 11.67 -9.06
CA LEU A 135 -6.76 10.32 -9.59
C LEU A 135 -7.10 9.26 -8.54
N ASN A 136 -6.72 9.49 -7.28
CA ASN A 136 -7.02 8.57 -6.18
C ASN A 136 -8.51 8.29 -6.08
N TYR A 137 -9.35 9.34 -6.08
CA TYR A 137 -10.80 9.18 -6.05
C TYR A 137 -11.36 8.53 -7.32
N VAL A 138 -10.89 8.95 -8.50
CA VAL A 138 -11.34 8.39 -9.77
C VAL A 138 -11.08 6.89 -9.81
N VAL A 139 -9.86 6.46 -9.48
CA VAL A 139 -9.45 5.05 -9.50
C VAL A 139 -10.18 4.24 -8.42
N LEU A 140 -10.39 4.80 -7.23
CA LEU A 140 -11.13 4.14 -6.15
C LEU A 140 -12.58 3.85 -6.57
N TYR A 141 -13.29 4.87 -7.06
CA TYR A 141 -14.68 4.69 -7.49
C TYR A 141 -14.80 3.82 -8.73
N PHE A 142 -13.87 3.92 -9.66
CA PHE A 142 -13.80 3.03 -10.83
C PHE A 142 -13.59 1.57 -10.41
N GLY A 143 -12.66 1.30 -9.50
CA GLY A 143 -12.44 -0.04 -8.98
C GLY A 143 -13.65 -0.58 -8.21
N LEU A 144 -14.32 0.25 -7.40
CA LEU A 144 -15.57 -0.12 -6.74
C LEU A 144 -16.71 -0.41 -7.74
N TYR A 145 -16.78 0.34 -8.82
CA TYR A 145 -17.74 0.08 -9.89
C TYR A 145 -17.48 -1.29 -10.54
N ILE A 146 -16.23 -1.58 -10.92
CA ILE A 146 -15.86 -2.89 -11.47
C ILE A 146 -16.20 -4.01 -10.50
N LEU A 147 -15.82 -3.85 -9.22
CA LEU A 147 -16.09 -4.84 -8.18
C LEU A 147 -17.59 -5.12 -8.04
N LYS A 148 -18.42 -4.09 -7.93
CA LYS A 148 -19.87 -4.22 -7.72
C LYS A 148 -20.60 -4.76 -8.94
N SER A 149 -20.17 -4.35 -10.16
CA SER A 149 -20.88 -4.72 -11.39
C SER A 149 -20.53 -6.12 -11.88
N PHE A 150 -19.29 -6.58 -11.71
CA PHE A 150 -18.81 -7.80 -12.36
C PHE A 150 -18.32 -8.88 -11.39
N PHE A 151 -17.81 -8.52 -10.22
CA PHE A 151 -17.09 -9.44 -9.34
C PHE A 151 -17.64 -9.53 -7.91
N LEU A 152 -18.80 -8.93 -7.65
CA LEU A 152 -19.41 -8.95 -6.33
C LEU A 152 -19.83 -10.38 -5.92
N ASP A 153 -19.40 -10.80 -4.75
CA ASP A 153 -19.94 -11.98 -4.08
C ASP A 153 -21.24 -11.60 -3.34
N LYS A 154 -22.39 -11.95 -3.95
CA LYS A 154 -23.72 -11.66 -3.39
C LYS A 154 -23.99 -12.36 -2.05
N GLY A 155 -23.21 -13.39 -1.70
CA GLY A 155 -23.33 -14.13 -0.44
C GLY A 155 -22.50 -13.59 0.73
N ALA A 156 -21.63 -12.62 0.49
CA ALA A 156 -20.65 -12.17 1.51
C ALA A 156 -21.21 -11.19 2.55
N GLY A 157 -22.41 -10.64 2.38
CA GLY A 157 -23.00 -9.64 3.29
C GLY A 157 -22.29 -8.28 3.30
N GLN A 158 -21.15 -8.15 2.63
CA GLN A 158 -20.37 -6.93 2.45
C GLN A 158 -19.80 -6.88 1.03
N VAL A 159 -19.29 -5.70 0.63
CA VAL A 159 -18.68 -5.51 -0.70
C VAL A 159 -17.35 -6.24 -0.76
N ALA A 160 -17.35 -7.45 -1.32
CA ALA A 160 -16.18 -8.30 -1.44
C ALA A 160 -16.20 -9.09 -2.76
N THR A 161 -15.00 -9.50 -3.22
CA THR A 161 -14.86 -10.46 -4.32
C THR A 161 -15.12 -11.88 -3.85
N LYS A 162 -15.33 -12.82 -4.78
CA LYS A 162 -15.38 -14.25 -4.46
C LYS A 162 -14.12 -14.69 -3.72
N LYS A 163 -14.28 -15.67 -2.81
CA LYS A 163 -13.16 -16.21 -2.03
C LYS A 163 -12.07 -16.75 -2.95
N LEU A 164 -10.83 -16.35 -2.69
CA LEU A 164 -9.66 -16.83 -3.43
C LEU A 164 -9.49 -18.35 -3.29
N PRO A 165 -9.13 -19.06 -4.37
CA PRO A 165 -8.75 -20.46 -4.30
C PRO A 165 -7.61 -20.69 -3.31
N ALA A 166 -7.60 -21.84 -2.63
CA ALA A 166 -6.56 -22.17 -1.65
C ALA A 166 -5.15 -22.15 -2.25
N ALA A 167 -5.02 -22.53 -3.53
CA ALA A 167 -3.74 -22.55 -4.27
C ALA A 167 -3.16 -21.14 -4.53
N SER A 168 -4.02 -20.09 -4.53
CA SER A 168 -3.60 -18.71 -4.78
C SER A 168 -3.32 -17.92 -3.50
N ARG A 169 -3.47 -18.56 -2.33
CA ARG A 169 -3.22 -17.90 -1.05
C ARG A 169 -1.76 -18.05 -0.66
N LEU A 170 -1.19 -16.96 -0.16
CA LEU A 170 0.13 -16.98 0.46
C LEU A 170 0.14 -17.91 1.66
N ALA A 171 1.19 -18.72 1.79
CA ALA A 171 1.32 -19.67 2.90
C ALA A 171 1.38 -18.95 4.25
N ASN A 172 0.62 -19.44 5.22
CA ASN A 172 0.69 -18.94 6.58
C ASN A 172 1.99 -19.40 7.24
N ILE A 173 2.79 -18.44 7.74
CA ILE A 173 4.05 -18.73 8.45
C ILE A 173 3.76 -19.27 9.84
N ILE A 174 2.78 -18.70 10.54
CA ILE A 174 2.43 -19.07 11.91
C ILE A 174 1.02 -19.65 11.88
N LYS A 175 0.89 -20.95 12.21
CA LYS A 175 -0.41 -21.63 12.30
C LYS A 175 -1.29 -20.96 13.36
N GLY A 176 -2.56 -20.70 13.03
CA GLY A 176 -3.52 -20.07 13.93
C GLY A 176 -3.48 -18.54 14.00
N THR A 177 -2.58 -17.92 13.24
CA THR A 177 -2.51 -16.46 13.06
C THR A 177 -2.72 -16.14 11.59
N GLY A 178 -3.13 -14.91 11.27
CA GLY A 178 -3.28 -14.46 9.88
C GLY A 178 -1.94 -14.14 9.17
N VAL A 179 -0.80 -14.40 9.80
CA VAL A 179 0.53 -14.03 9.27
C VAL A 179 0.91 -14.91 8.10
N HIS A 180 0.93 -14.33 6.93
CA HIS A 180 1.30 -15.00 5.67
C HIS A 180 2.69 -14.56 5.18
N SER A 181 3.23 -15.27 4.18
CA SER A 181 4.57 -15.02 3.61
C SER A 181 4.75 -13.63 2.98
N GLY A 182 3.70 -12.84 2.85
CA GLY A 182 3.79 -11.43 2.45
C GLY A 182 4.69 -10.57 3.34
N VAL A 183 4.81 -10.91 4.63
CA VAL A 183 5.75 -10.26 5.56
C VAL A 183 7.19 -10.40 5.07
N LEU A 184 7.57 -11.58 4.58
CA LEU A 184 8.92 -11.80 4.03
C LEU A 184 9.12 -11.02 2.72
N ILE A 185 8.09 -10.96 1.89
CA ILE A 185 8.14 -10.21 0.63
C ILE A 185 8.37 -8.72 0.91
N VAL A 186 7.67 -8.11 1.87
CA VAL A 186 7.88 -6.70 2.19
C VAL A 186 9.29 -6.43 2.70
N VAL A 187 9.85 -7.30 3.53
CA VAL A 187 11.24 -7.16 4.01
C VAL A 187 12.22 -7.20 2.84
N VAL A 188 12.05 -8.16 1.92
CA VAL A 188 12.88 -8.23 0.70
C VAL A 188 12.74 -6.97 -0.13
N VAL A 189 11.52 -6.47 -0.34
CA VAL A 189 11.26 -5.23 -1.09
C VAL A 189 11.94 -4.04 -0.42
N ILE A 190 11.86 -3.89 0.91
CA ILE A 190 12.54 -2.82 1.65
C ILE A 190 14.06 -2.86 1.41
N VAL A 191 14.66 -4.05 1.51
CA VAL A 191 16.11 -4.21 1.27
C VAL A 191 16.48 -3.88 -0.18
N LEU A 192 15.71 -4.36 -1.15
CA LEU A 192 15.95 -4.06 -2.57
C LEU A 192 15.84 -2.57 -2.86
N ILE A 193 14.85 -1.90 -2.31
CA ILE A 193 14.67 -0.45 -2.47
C ILE A 193 15.78 0.33 -1.79
N TYR A 194 16.24 -0.09 -0.62
CA TYR A 194 17.39 0.51 0.03
C TYR A 194 18.63 0.39 -0.86
N ILE A 195 18.92 -0.80 -1.39
CA ILE A 195 20.05 -1.02 -2.32
C ILE A 195 19.87 -0.16 -3.58
N PHE A 196 18.69 -0.14 -4.16
CA PHE A 196 18.37 0.66 -5.35
C PHE A 196 18.64 2.15 -5.10
N LEU A 197 18.12 2.72 -4.02
CA LEU A 197 18.25 4.15 -3.73
C LEU A 197 19.67 4.55 -3.36
N TYR A 198 20.40 3.73 -2.59
CA TYR A 198 21.70 4.13 -2.03
C TYR A 198 22.92 3.54 -2.73
N LYS A 199 22.77 2.46 -3.50
CA LYS A 199 23.88 1.74 -4.13
C LYS A 199 23.83 1.75 -5.66
N THR A 200 22.82 2.38 -6.31
CA THR A 200 22.74 2.45 -7.77
C THR A 200 22.88 3.86 -8.32
N ARG A 201 23.27 3.96 -9.61
CA ARG A 201 23.34 5.25 -10.32
C ARG A 201 21.97 5.90 -10.47
N ALA A 202 20.91 5.10 -10.69
CA ALA A 202 19.54 5.59 -10.78
C ALA A 202 19.08 6.20 -9.46
N GLY A 203 19.33 5.53 -8.33
CA GLY A 203 19.03 6.05 -7.01
C GLY A 203 19.78 7.33 -6.66
N PHE A 204 21.03 7.44 -7.12
CA PHE A 204 21.80 8.68 -6.99
C PHE A 204 21.15 9.83 -7.76
N GLY A 205 20.72 9.60 -9.01
CA GLY A 205 19.98 10.59 -9.80
C GLY A 205 18.68 11.05 -9.14
N ILE A 206 17.94 10.12 -8.54
CA ILE A 206 16.71 10.41 -7.79
C ILE A 206 16.99 11.34 -6.61
N ARG A 207 18.02 11.05 -5.82
CA ARG A 207 18.38 11.85 -4.64
C ARG A 207 18.88 13.25 -5.01
N ILE A 208 19.68 13.37 -6.09
CA ILE A 208 20.13 14.69 -6.59
C ILE A 208 18.91 15.50 -7.07
N TYR A 209 18.02 14.87 -7.83
CA TYR A 209 16.79 15.52 -8.29
C TYR A 209 15.96 16.05 -7.11
N GLY A 210 15.80 15.24 -6.06
CA GLY A 210 15.03 15.63 -4.88
C GLY A 210 15.64 16.81 -4.10
N GLN A 211 16.97 16.98 -4.15
CA GLN A 211 17.65 18.12 -3.52
C GLN A 211 17.60 19.38 -4.39
N ASN A 212 17.89 19.25 -5.67
CA ASN A 212 17.88 20.38 -6.61
C ASN A 212 17.62 19.89 -8.05
N PRO A 213 16.41 20.07 -8.58
CA PRO A 213 16.05 19.67 -9.92
C PRO A 213 16.89 20.35 -11.02
N SER A 214 17.26 21.63 -10.81
CA SER A 214 18.10 22.36 -11.77
C SER A 214 19.51 21.77 -11.81
N PHE A 215 20.11 21.50 -10.67
CA PHE A 215 21.42 20.87 -10.59
C PHE A 215 21.39 19.46 -11.22
N ALA A 216 20.35 18.68 -10.99
CA ALA A 216 20.19 17.37 -11.63
C ALA A 216 20.23 17.46 -13.16
N ARG A 217 19.58 18.48 -13.76
CA ARG A 217 19.64 18.74 -15.22
C ARG A 217 21.05 19.09 -15.69
N TYR A 218 21.77 19.94 -14.96
CA TYR A 218 23.15 20.31 -15.30
C TYR A 218 24.12 19.12 -15.23
N THR A 219 23.88 18.15 -14.35
CA THR A 219 24.68 16.92 -14.26
C THR A 219 24.33 15.86 -15.31
N GLY A 220 23.44 16.17 -16.25
CA GLY A 220 23.03 15.26 -17.34
C GLY A 220 21.99 14.22 -16.94
N VAL A 221 21.36 14.34 -15.75
CA VAL A 221 20.26 13.47 -15.36
C VAL A 221 19.01 13.84 -16.14
N ASN A 222 18.40 12.86 -16.82
CA ASN A 222 17.12 13.07 -17.50
C ASN A 222 15.99 13.13 -16.45
N VAL A 223 15.63 14.36 -16.08
CA VAL A 223 14.66 14.65 -15.01
C VAL A 223 13.29 14.05 -15.30
N ASP A 224 12.82 14.14 -16.55
CA ASP A 224 11.49 13.66 -16.94
C ASP A 224 11.38 12.13 -16.80
N ASN A 225 12.44 11.42 -17.16
CA ASN A 225 12.52 9.99 -16.96
C ASN A 225 12.58 9.61 -15.46
N VAL A 226 13.34 10.38 -14.66
CA VAL A 226 13.40 10.15 -13.20
C VAL A 226 12.01 10.29 -12.59
N ILE A 227 11.27 11.35 -12.95
CA ILE A 227 9.90 11.58 -12.49
C ILE A 227 9.01 10.38 -12.83
N LEU A 228 9.00 9.99 -14.11
CA LEU A 228 8.14 8.92 -14.59
C LEU A 228 8.45 7.56 -13.95
N TYR A 229 9.73 7.13 -13.99
CA TYR A 229 10.12 5.82 -13.44
C TYR A 229 9.91 5.72 -11.94
N LEU A 230 10.12 6.82 -11.21
CA LEU A 230 9.92 6.85 -9.77
C LEU A 230 8.45 6.68 -9.40
N GLN A 231 7.56 7.37 -10.09
CA GLN A 231 6.12 7.28 -9.91
C GLN A 231 5.58 5.90 -10.30
N MET A 232 6.08 5.33 -11.41
CA MET A 232 5.76 3.95 -11.80
C MET A 232 6.23 2.93 -10.76
N LEU A 233 7.47 3.07 -10.26
CA LEU A 233 8.04 2.16 -9.28
C LEU A 233 7.26 2.21 -7.95
N GLY A 234 6.95 3.42 -7.49
CA GLY A 234 6.13 3.60 -6.29
C GLY A 234 4.73 3.01 -6.45
N GLY A 235 4.07 3.27 -7.59
CA GLY A 235 2.79 2.66 -7.91
C GLY A 235 2.85 1.13 -7.99
N ALA A 236 3.92 0.56 -8.59
CA ALA A 236 4.14 -0.88 -8.65
C ALA A 236 4.26 -1.51 -7.27
N ILE A 237 5.01 -0.90 -6.36
CA ILE A 237 5.19 -1.39 -4.99
C ILE A 237 3.88 -1.28 -4.21
N ALA A 238 3.14 -0.18 -4.35
CA ALA A 238 1.83 -0.04 -3.73
C ALA A 238 0.86 -1.11 -4.24
N GLY A 239 0.79 -1.33 -5.56
CA GLY A 239 -0.06 -2.34 -6.17
C GLY A 239 0.33 -3.78 -5.83
N LEU A 240 1.62 -4.04 -5.57
CA LEU A 240 2.09 -5.34 -5.08
C LEU A 240 1.63 -5.60 -3.63
N GLY A 241 1.47 -4.55 -2.84
CA GLY A 241 1.04 -4.64 -1.44
C GLY A 241 -0.46 -4.87 -1.26
N GLY A 242 -1.28 -4.62 -2.29
CA GLY A 242 -2.71 -4.90 -2.30
C GLY A 242 -3.02 -6.36 -2.55
#